data_41ed2d5a03212cfee826e568b6b7d5fc
#
_entry.id   41ed2d5a03212cfee826e568b6b7d5fc
#
_cell.length_a   1.000
_cell.length_b   1.000
_cell.length_c   1.000
_cell.angle_alpha   90.00
_cell.angle_beta   90.00
_cell.angle_gamma   90.00
#
_symmetry.space_group_name_H-M   'P 1'
#
loop_
_entity.id
_entity.type
_entity.pdbx_description
1 polymer ?
#
loop_
_entity_poly.entity_id
_entity_poly.type
_entity_poly.pdbx_seq_one_letter_code
_entity_poly.pdbx_strand_id
1 'polypeptide(L)'
;MEHPLQNRCSLIVISIGDHTNFHLLGKISDNVLRFNDTGTDAYQAFFKWVTASIKATSENIHQTHSDGINLSTAEPGIIEKIDTTQPRAIPDENYVVLNEKCSQSKRLYLVKFKKSIEDSGILDMPIRIYRIQGAFKIDENAYRALSAESIDPLKIAADELYGNPPCPCCGNQLALATCSCGGIHCIRDDGANTCPWCGNTGFYGRPEEGFNINRTLG
;
A
#
# COMPACT_ATOMS: atom_id res chain seq x y z
N MET A 1 4.90 18.92 24.13
CA MET A 1 6.34 19.33 24.13
C MET A 1 6.65 19.73 22.69
N GLU A 2 6.85 21.01 22.45
CA GLU A 2 7.27 21.50 21.13
C GLU A 2 8.70 21.05 20.85
N HIS A 3 8.92 20.51 19.67
CA HIS A 3 10.25 20.02 19.28
C HIS A 3 11.20 21.22 19.13
N PRO A 4 12.43 21.21 19.68
CA PRO A 4 13.34 22.38 19.69
C PRO A 4 13.79 22.86 18.29
N LEU A 5 13.44 22.16 17.21
CA LEU A 5 13.71 22.53 15.82
C LEU A 5 12.50 23.11 15.09
N GLN A 6 11.34 23.22 15.74
CA GLN A 6 10.02 23.56 15.17
C GLN A 6 10.01 25.00 14.68
N ASN A 7 10.85 25.71 14.36
CA ASN A 7 10.90 27.04 13.70
C ASN A 7 12.32 27.39 13.18
N ARG A 8 13.23 26.42 13.12
CA ARG A 8 14.62 26.67 12.70
C ARG A 8 14.99 26.01 11.36
N CYS A 9 14.21 25.07 10.90
CA CYS A 9 14.43 24.45 9.59
C CYS A 9 13.10 24.11 8.93
N SER A 10 13.05 24.22 7.62
CA SER A 10 11.95 23.76 6.79
C SER A 10 12.41 22.51 6.06
N LEU A 11 11.64 21.42 6.21
CA LEU A 11 11.93 20.15 5.56
C LEU A 11 11.03 20.00 4.33
N ILE A 12 11.65 19.84 3.18
CA ILE A 12 10.97 19.46 1.93
C ILE A 12 11.39 18.04 1.61
N VAL A 13 10.42 17.17 1.43
CA VAL A 13 10.64 15.78 1.03
C VAL A 13 10.27 15.62 -0.44
N ILE A 14 11.19 15.15 -1.26
CA ILE A 14 10.98 14.95 -2.69
C ILE A 14 11.08 13.46 -2.99
N SER A 15 9.98 12.91 -3.49
CA SER A 15 9.92 11.54 -3.97
C SER A 15 10.29 11.47 -5.44
N ILE A 16 11.15 10.52 -5.79
CA ILE A 16 11.53 10.21 -7.16
C ILE A 16 11.12 8.77 -7.45
N GLY A 17 10.34 8.57 -8.51
CA GLY A 17 9.82 7.25 -8.91
C GLY A 17 8.46 6.92 -8.32
N ASP A 18 7.92 5.75 -8.71
CA ASP A 18 6.50 5.42 -8.52
C ASP A 18 6.16 4.67 -7.21
N HIS A 19 7.17 4.25 -6.43
CA HIS A 19 7.01 3.35 -5.29
C HIS A 19 7.08 4.05 -3.91
N THR A 20 6.60 5.27 -3.82
CA THR A 20 6.73 6.06 -2.59
C THR A 20 5.48 5.99 -1.73
N ASN A 21 5.64 5.67 -0.46
CA ASN A 21 4.58 5.76 0.53
C ASN A 21 4.44 7.21 1.03
N PHE A 22 3.61 8.01 0.35
CA PHE A 22 3.39 9.41 0.66
C PHE A 22 2.75 9.63 2.04
N HIS A 23 1.98 8.68 2.56
CA HIS A 23 1.41 8.77 3.90
C HIS A 23 2.51 8.76 4.99
N LEU A 24 3.54 7.93 4.83
CA LEU A 24 4.69 7.95 5.75
C LEU A 24 5.48 9.24 5.63
N LEU A 25 5.67 9.75 4.41
CA LEU A 25 6.38 11.01 4.20
C LEU A 25 5.61 12.20 4.78
N GLY A 26 4.29 12.18 4.73
CA GLY A 26 3.43 13.19 5.35
C GLY A 26 3.53 13.26 6.88
N LYS A 27 3.97 12.18 7.54
CA LYS A 27 4.28 12.20 8.98
C LYS A 27 5.59 12.92 9.31
N ILE A 28 6.43 13.13 8.31
CA ILE A 28 7.77 13.75 8.46
C ILE A 28 7.71 15.22 8.07
N SER A 29 6.94 15.57 7.03
CA SER A 29 6.85 16.94 6.51
C SER A 29 5.52 17.18 5.81
N ASP A 30 4.96 18.38 5.99
CA ASP A 30 3.79 18.87 5.24
C ASP A 30 4.14 19.28 3.80
N ASN A 31 5.42 19.34 3.48
CA ASN A 31 5.92 19.69 2.15
C ASN A 31 6.49 18.47 1.45
N VAL A 32 5.59 17.59 1.01
CA VAL A 32 5.94 16.41 0.23
C VAL A 32 5.65 16.67 -1.23
N LEU A 33 6.66 16.49 -2.06
CA LEU A 33 6.62 16.70 -3.50
C LEU A 33 6.91 15.40 -4.24
N ARG A 34 6.29 15.23 -5.37
CA ARG A 34 6.56 14.13 -6.30
C ARG A 34 7.24 14.68 -7.54
N PHE A 35 8.33 14.04 -7.93
CA PHE A 35 9.01 14.27 -9.20
C PHE A 35 8.57 13.19 -10.20
N ASN A 36 7.85 13.61 -11.24
CA ASN A 36 7.11 12.70 -12.13
C ASN A 36 7.91 12.22 -13.35
N ASP A 37 9.03 12.86 -13.66
CA ASP A 37 9.81 12.57 -14.87
C ASP A 37 11.29 12.34 -14.53
N THR A 38 11.90 11.33 -15.15
CA THR A 38 13.31 10.96 -14.96
C THR A 38 14.18 11.25 -16.19
N GLY A 39 13.68 12.02 -17.15
CA GLY A 39 14.44 12.47 -18.31
C GLY A 39 15.51 13.52 -17.96
N THR A 40 16.56 13.62 -18.78
CA THR A 40 17.67 14.56 -18.54
C THR A 40 17.19 16.01 -18.44
N ASP A 41 16.25 16.42 -19.30
CA ASP A 41 15.71 17.77 -19.32
C ASP A 41 14.86 18.05 -18.07
N ALA A 42 14.12 17.05 -17.61
CA ALA A 42 13.34 17.13 -16.37
C ALA A 42 14.24 17.31 -15.15
N TYR A 43 15.38 16.61 -15.06
CA TYR A 43 16.36 16.85 -14.01
C TYR A 43 16.95 18.25 -14.04
N GLN A 44 17.25 18.80 -15.22
CA GLN A 44 17.73 20.18 -15.32
C GLN A 44 16.68 21.19 -14.84
N ALA A 45 15.42 21.01 -15.23
CA ALA A 45 14.30 21.84 -14.78
C ALA A 45 14.11 21.71 -13.27
N PHE A 46 14.21 20.49 -12.72
CA PHE A 46 14.15 20.21 -11.30
C PHE A 46 15.22 20.97 -10.51
N PHE A 47 16.50 20.90 -10.91
CA PHE A 47 17.58 21.59 -10.19
C PHE A 47 17.47 23.10 -10.30
N LYS A 48 17.01 23.65 -11.44
CA LYS A 48 16.70 25.07 -11.58
C LYS A 48 15.61 25.50 -10.59
N TRP A 49 14.54 24.71 -10.51
CA TRP A 49 13.44 24.96 -9.57
C TRP A 49 13.91 24.90 -8.11
N VAL A 50 14.68 23.89 -7.72
CA VAL A 50 15.24 23.77 -6.36
C VAL A 50 16.06 25.00 -6.01
N THR A 51 16.96 25.42 -6.90
CA THR A 51 17.81 26.60 -6.71
C THR A 51 16.99 27.87 -6.54
N ALA A 52 15.97 28.06 -7.39
CA ALA A 52 15.08 29.21 -7.31
C ALA A 52 14.26 29.22 -6.01
N SER A 53 13.79 28.03 -5.57
CA SER A 53 13.03 27.88 -4.33
C SER A 53 13.87 28.17 -3.09
N ILE A 54 15.12 27.71 -3.05
CA ILE A 54 16.07 28.01 -1.96
C ILE A 54 16.33 29.53 -1.91
N LYS A 55 16.57 30.15 -3.07
CA LYS A 55 16.80 31.58 -3.15
C LYS A 55 15.60 32.40 -2.67
N ALA A 56 14.38 32.06 -3.14
CA ALA A 56 13.16 32.75 -2.74
C ALA A 56 12.90 32.60 -1.22
N THR A 57 13.16 31.40 -0.66
CA THR A 57 13.02 31.16 0.78
C THR A 57 14.05 31.98 1.58
N SER A 58 15.29 32.06 1.10
CA SER A 58 16.36 32.81 1.78
C SER A 58 16.11 34.31 1.76
N GLU A 59 15.55 34.86 0.68
CA GLU A 59 15.22 36.28 0.55
C GLU A 59 14.04 36.70 1.44
N ASN A 60 13.11 35.74 1.75
CA ASN A 60 11.93 36.03 2.56
C ASN A 60 12.11 35.80 4.07
N ILE A 61 13.27 35.39 4.55
CA ILE A 61 13.57 35.17 5.98
C ILE A 61 13.31 36.41 6.85
N HIS A 62 13.32 37.61 6.27
CA HIS A 62 13.08 38.85 6.99
C HIS A 62 11.63 39.32 7.01
N GLN A 63 10.72 38.67 6.34
CA GLN A 63 9.29 38.99 6.36
C GLN A 63 8.57 37.95 7.24
N THR A 64 8.34 38.34 8.48
CA THR A 64 7.48 37.81 9.51
C THR A 64 6.45 36.72 9.12
N HIS A 65 6.54 35.58 9.83
CA HIS A 65 5.42 34.73 10.24
C HIS A 65 4.33 34.39 9.19
N SER A 66 4.69 33.93 8.03
CA SER A 66 3.77 33.16 7.22
C SER A 66 4.23 31.70 7.16
N ASP A 67 3.41 30.80 7.63
CA ASP A 67 3.61 29.35 7.76
C ASP A 67 3.73 28.62 6.41
N GLY A 68 4.58 29.08 5.51
CA GLY A 68 4.73 28.43 4.22
C GLY A 68 6.10 28.64 3.59
N ILE A 69 6.76 27.56 3.23
CA ILE A 69 7.90 27.59 2.32
C ILE A 69 7.39 28.19 1.01
N ASN A 70 7.93 29.34 0.62
CA ASN A 70 7.57 29.95 -0.65
C ASN A 70 8.29 29.22 -1.79
N LEU A 71 7.65 28.12 -2.23
CA LEU A 71 8.14 27.33 -3.35
C LEU A 71 7.83 28.10 -4.63
N SER A 72 8.86 28.43 -5.41
CA SER A 72 8.64 28.99 -6.74
C SER A 72 7.78 28.05 -7.57
N THR A 73 6.95 28.60 -8.46
CA THR A 73 6.06 27.80 -9.30
C THR A 73 6.88 26.80 -10.12
N ALA A 74 6.67 25.52 -9.90
CA ALA A 74 7.29 24.47 -10.71
C ALA A 74 6.68 24.43 -12.11
N GLU A 75 7.43 23.96 -13.08
CA GLU A 75 6.86 23.67 -14.39
C GLU A 75 5.77 22.61 -14.27
N PRO A 76 4.56 22.84 -14.81
CA PRO A 76 3.45 21.90 -14.73
C PRO A 76 3.86 20.52 -15.27
N GLY A 77 3.61 19.47 -14.49
CA GLY A 77 3.88 18.08 -14.86
C GLY A 77 5.24 17.53 -14.44
N ILE A 78 6.22 18.36 -14.02
CA ILE A 78 7.53 17.87 -13.56
C ILE A 78 7.51 17.61 -12.05
N ILE A 79 6.96 18.54 -11.27
CA ILE A 79 6.85 18.44 -9.82
C ILE A 79 5.41 18.69 -9.40
N GLU A 80 4.89 17.81 -8.57
CA GLU A 80 3.54 17.90 -8.01
C GLU A 80 3.62 17.94 -6.48
N LYS A 81 2.96 18.92 -5.85
CA LYS A 81 2.77 18.89 -4.39
C LYS A 81 1.70 17.85 -4.07
N ILE A 82 2.06 16.90 -3.23
CA ILE A 82 1.16 15.84 -2.81
C ILE A 82 0.34 16.30 -1.61
N ASP A 83 -0.97 16.15 -1.71
CA ASP A 83 -1.85 16.25 -0.56
C ASP A 83 -1.70 14.99 0.31
N THR A 84 -0.92 15.11 1.37
CA THR A 84 -0.65 14.02 2.31
C THR A 84 -1.80 13.76 3.28
N THR A 85 -2.81 14.64 3.31
CA THR A 85 -4.01 14.46 4.15
C THR A 85 -4.96 13.43 3.56
N GLN A 86 -4.88 13.19 2.25
CA GLN A 86 -5.63 12.13 1.59
C GLN A 86 -4.76 10.86 1.52
N PRO A 87 -5.15 9.77 2.18
CA PRO A 87 -4.45 8.50 2.07
C PRO A 87 -4.59 7.97 0.65
N ARG A 88 -3.65 8.28 -0.23
CA ARG A 88 -3.50 7.54 -1.48
C ARG A 88 -2.95 6.17 -1.15
N ALA A 89 -3.80 5.18 -1.31
CA ALA A 89 -3.45 3.78 -1.15
C ALA A 89 -2.53 3.35 -2.30
N ILE A 90 -1.21 3.45 -2.11
CA ILE A 90 -0.25 2.84 -3.06
C ILE A 90 0.04 1.43 -2.54
N PRO A 91 -0.36 0.40 -3.29
CA PRO A 91 -0.05 -0.96 -2.89
C PRO A 91 1.45 -1.22 -2.95
N ASP A 92 1.98 -1.96 -1.98
CA ASP A 92 3.33 -2.50 -2.10
C ASP A 92 3.36 -3.48 -3.27
N GLU A 93 4.13 -3.18 -4.32
CA GLU A 93 4.25 -4.05 -5.48
C GLU A 93 5.08 -5.31 -5.22
N ASN A 94 5.88 -5.34 -4.17
CA ASN A 94 6.73 -6.49 -3.84
C ASN A 94 6.00 -7.50 -2.96
N TYR A 95 4.96 -7.07 -2.26
CA TYR A 95 4.21 -7.91 -1.36
C TYR A 95 2.71 -7.74 -1.55
N VAL A 96 1.99 -8.85 -1.43
CA VAL A 96 0.54 -8.86 -1.29
C VAL A 96 0.22 -9.38 0.11
N VAL A 97 -0.58 -8.62 0.84
CA VAL A 97 -1.07 -9.02 2.16
C VAL A 97 -2.58 -9.08 2.11
N LEU A 98 -3.13 -10.22 2.50
CA LEU A 98 -4.56 -10.45 2.60
C LEU A 98 -4.97 -10.47 4.08
N ASN A 99 -6.07 -9.80 4.40
CA ASN A 99 -6.67 -9.82 5.71
C ASN A 99 -7.78 -10.87 5.75
N GLU A 100 -7.60 -11.86 6.57
CA GLU A 100 -8.45 -13.05 6.62
C GLU A 100 -9.02 -13.31 8.01
N LYS A 101 -10.11 -14.04 8.07
CA LYS A 101 -10.78 -14.36 9.31
C LYS A 101 -10.94 -15.87 9.47
N CYS A 102 -10.53 -16.41 10.61
CA CYS A 102 -10.68 -17.83 10.90
C CYS A 102 -12.15 -18.22 11.01
N SER A 103 -12.59 -19.24 10.28
CA SER A 103 -13.98 -19.72 10.32
C SER A 103 -14.39 -20.26 11.68
N GLN A 104 -13.46 -20.85 12.46
CA GLN A 104 -13.72 -21.42 13.79
C GLN A 104 -13.60 -20.38 14.90
N SER A 105 -12.41 -19.78 15.06
CA SER A 105 -12.11 -18.87 16.18
C SER A 105 -12.57 -17.44 15.96
N LYS A 106 -12.99 -17.09 14.74
CA LYS A 106 -13.37 -15.73 14.32
C LYS A 106 -12.24 -14.70 14.43
N ARG A 107 -11.02 -15.13 14.75
CA ARG A 107 -9.83 -14.27 14.87
C ARG A 107 -9.30 -13.89 13.50
N LEU A 108 -8.80 -12.66 13.41
CA LEU A 108 -8.11 -12.17 12.22
C LEU A 108 -6.71 -12.78 12.13
N TYR A 109 -6.26 -12.97 10.90
CA TYR A 109 -4.89 -13.33 10.55
C TYR A 109 -4.53 -12.76 9.20
N LEU A 110 -3.24 -12.66 8.91
CA LEU A 110 -2.74 -12.15 7.63
C LEU A 110 -2.10 -13.29 6.85
N VAL A 111 -2.31 -13.29 5.54
CA VAL A 111 -1.56 -14.13 4.61
C VAL A 111 -0.71 -13.23 3.74
N LYS A 112 0.59 -13.51 3.70
CA LYS A 112 1.58 -12.71 3.00
C LYS A 112 2.15 -13.46 1.82
N PHE A 113 2.21 -12.78 0.68
CA PHE A 113 2.84 -13.25 -0.54
C PHE A 113 3.96 -12.29 -0.93
N LYS A 114 4.99 -12.79 -1.59
CA LYS A 114 6.11 -12.02 -2.13
C LYS A 114 6.15 -12.15 -3.65
N LYS A 115 6.38 -11.02 -4.32
CA LYS A 115 6.57 -10.96 -5.78
C LYS A 115 7.70 -11.88 -6.21
N SER A 116 7.46 -12.64 -7.25
CA SER A 116 8.43 -13.43 -7.99
C SER A 116 8.24 -13.15 -9.46
N ILE A 117 9.34 -13.05 -10.18
CA ILE A 117 9.33 -12.93 -11.64
C ILE A 117 9.76 -14.30 -12.15
N GLU A 118 8.88 -14.95 -12.89
CA GLU A 118 9.17 -16.26 -13.48
C GLU A 118 9.21 -16.14 -14.99
N ASP A 119 10.08 -16.95 -15.59
CA ASP A 119 10.11 -17.12 -17.04
C ASP A 119 8.89 -17.95 -17.45
N SER A 120 8.07 -17.41 -18.33
CA SER A 120 6.88 -18.11 -18.83
C SER A 120 7.22 -19.32 -19.70
N GLY A 121 8.50 -19.46 -20.11
CA GLY A 121 8.91 -20.45 -21.10
C GLY A 121 8.27 -20.24 -22.50
N ILE A 122 7.47 -19.19 -22.66
CA ILE A 122 6.82 -18.83 -23.90
C ILE A 122 7.24 -17.40 -24.26
N LEU A 123 8.01 -17.23 -25.32
CA LEU A 123 8.38 -15.92 -25.90
C LEU A 123 9.17 -14.97 -24.99
N ASP A 124 10.00 -15.47 -24.07
CA ASP A 124 10.81 -14.64 -23.14
C ASP A 124 9.99 -13.55 -22.40
N MET A 125 8.71 -13.78 -22.17
CA MET A 125 7.87 -12.84 -21.45
C MET A 125 7.84 -13.18 -19.96
N PRO A 126 8.40 -12.33 -19.08
CA PRO A 126 8.35 -12.57 -17.64
C PRO A 126 6.92 -12.46 -17.13
N ILE A 127 6.48 -13.47 -16.39
CA ILE A 127 5.19 -13.45 -15.68
C ILE A 127 5.42 -12.97 -14.24
N ARG A 128 4.65 -11.98 -13.84
CA ARG A 128 4.60 -11.53 -12.45
C ARG A 128 3.65 -12.41 -11.67
N ILE A 129 4.17 -13.08 -10.65
CA ILE A 129 3.40 -13.87 -9.70
C ILE A 129 3.77 -13.50 -8.27
N TYR A 130 2.92 -13.88 -7.32
CA TYR A 130 3.16 -13.70 -5.91
C TYR A 130 3.15 -15.05 -5.20
N ARG A 131 4.28 -15.45 -4.62
CA ARG A 131 4.43 -16.71 -3.90
C ARG A 131 4.19 -16.54 -2.42
N ILE A 132 3.48 -17.49 -1.84
CA ILE A 132 3.19 -17.54 -0.41
C ILE A 132 4.47 -17.44 0.43
N GLN A 133 4.44 -16.60 1.46
CA GLN A 133 5.46 -16.51 2.50
C GLN A 133 4.98 -17.13 3.82
N GLY A 134 3.68 -17.10 4.07
CA GLY A 134 3.08 -17.68 5.25
C GLY A 134 1.77 -17.03 5.67
N ALA A 135 1.15 -17.62 6.70
CA ALA A 135 -0.01 -17.08 7.38
C ALA A 135 0.35 -16.75 8.84
N PHE A 136 -0.05 -15.58 9.32
CA PHE A 136 0.41 -15.02 10.60
C PHE A 136 -0.76 -14.59 11.46
N LYS A 137 -0.77 -15.03 12.74
CA LYS A 137 -1.68 -14.47 13.74
C LYS A 137 -1.34 -13.01 13.98
N ILE A 138 -2.36 -12.20 14.19
CA ILE A 138 -2.20 -10.77 14.52
C ILE A 138 -2.84 -10.46 15.86
N ASP A 139 -2.33 -9.43 16.52
CA ASP A 139 -3.04 -8.76 17.60
C ASP A 139 -4.07 -7.82 16.96
N GLU A 140 -5.37 -8.13 17.14
CA GLU A 140 -6.44 -7.38 16.50
C GLU A 140 -6.52 -5.93 16.98
N ASN A 141 -6.16 -5.66 18.25
CA ASN A 141 -6.21 -4.31 18.80
C ASN A 141 -5.08 -3.45 18.20
N ALA A 142 -3.86 -4.00 18.16
CA ALA A 142 -2.74 -3.32 17.54
C ALA A 142 -2.97 -3.12 16.03
N TYR A 143 -3.52 -4.13 15.34
CA TYR A 143 -3.82 -4.02 13.92
C TYR A 143 -4.85 -2.92 13.62
N ARG A 144 -5.95 -2.87 14.38
CA ARG A 144 -6.99 -1.84 14.21
C ARG A 144 -6.47 -0.43 14.53
N ALA A 145 -5.62 -0.30 15.54
CA ALA A 145 -5.02 0.99 15.90
C ALA A 145 -4.08 1.55 14.82
N LEU A 146 -3.48 0.65 14.02
CA LEU A 146 -2.55 1.01 12.94
C LEU A 146 -3.22 1.06 11.55
N SER A 147 -4.44 0.54 11.42
CA SER A 147 -5.18 0.52 10.16
C SER A 147 -5.83 1.87 9.88
N ALA A 148 -5.76 2.34 8.63
CA ALA A 148 -6.48 3.52 8.20
C ALA A 148 -7.98 3.21 8.04
N GLU A 149 -8.86 4.13 8.48
CA GLU A 149 -10.31 3.89 8.58
C GLU A 149 -11.06 3.79 7.25
N SER A 150 -10.53 4.28 6.15
CA SER A 150 -11.20 4.14 4.83
C SER A 150 -10.22 4.24 3.69
N ILE A 151 -9.92 3.12 3.08
CA ILE A 151 -9.24 3.05 1.80
C ILE A 151 -10.08 2.13 0.93
N ASP A 152 -10.38 2.55 -0.29
CA ASP A 152 -11.00 1.67 -1.27
C ASP A 152 -10.19 0.39 -1.37
N PRO A 153 -10.83 -0.79 -1.27
CA PRO A 153 -10.11 -2.05 -1.27
C PRO A 153 -9.39 -2.23 -2.61
N LEU A 154 -8.08 -2.31 -2.53
CA LEU A 154 -7.26 -2.70 -3.67
C LEU A 154 -7.57 -4.15 -4.04
N LYS A 155 -7.45 -4.47 -5.31
CA LYS A 155 -7.74 -5.81 -5.81
C LYS A 155 -6.49 -6.43 -6.43
N ILE A 156 -6.40 -7.74 -6.34
CA ILE A 156 -5.42 -8.56 -7.03
C ILE A 156 -6.13 -9.75 -7.66
N ALA A 157 -5.68 -10.16 -8.83
CA ALA A 157 -6.21 -11.34 -9.50
C ALA A 157 -5.76 -12.61 -8.74
N ALA A 158 -6.69 -13.52 -8.50
CA ALA A 158 -6.41 -14.74 -7.74
C ALA A 158 -5.40 -15.66 -8.40
N ASP A 159 -5.30 -15.61 -9.72
CA ASP A 159 -4.36 -16.38 -10.54
C ASP A 159 -2.91 -15.85 -10.45
N GLU A 160 -2.71 -14.63 -9.93
CA GLU A 160 -1.39 -14.13 -9.59
C GLU A 160 -0.86 -14.67 -8.25
N LEU A 161 -1.70 -15.31 -7.42
CA LEU A 161 -1.36 -15.78 -6.08
C LEU A 161 -1.07 -17.29 -6.07
N TYR A 162 0.14 -17.66 -5.67
CA TYR A 162 0.60 -19.05 -5.65
C TYR A 162 0.88 -19.54 -4.24
N GLY A 163 0.17 -20.60 -3.87
CA GLY A 163 0.26 -21.25 -2.58
C GLY A 163 -0.91 -20.94 -1.65
N ASN A 164 -1.29 -21.93 -0.85
CA ASN A 164 -2.35 -21.81 0.14
C ASN A 164 -1.84 -22.43 1.46
N PRO A 165 -1.51 -21.60 2.47
CA PRO A 165 -0.98 -22.11 3.73
C PRO A 165 -2.10 -22.68 4.61
N PRO A 166 -1.78 -23.43 5.66
CA PRO A 166 -2.77 -23.75 6.69
C PRO A 166 -3.15 -22.51 7.49
N CYS A 167 -4.39 -22.48 7.99
CA CYS A 167 -4.87 -21.41 8.86
C CYS A 167 -4.08 -21.38 10.17
N PRO A 168 -3.44 -20.27 10.55
CA PRO A 168 -2.60 -20.20 11.73
C PRO A 168 -3.42 -20.27 13.04
N CYS A 169 -4.74 -20.03 12.97
CA CYS A 169 -5.61 -20.01 14.14
C CYS A 169 -6.21 -21.37 14.47
N CYS A 170 -6.61 -22.17 13.47
CA CYS A 170 -7.30 -23.46 13.69
C CYS A 170 -6.65 -24.64 12.98
N GLY A 171 -5.63 -24.42 12.14
CA GLY A 171 -4.94 -25.49 11.42
C GLY A 171 -5.67 -26.04 10.20
N ASN A 172 -6.81 -25.45 9.78
CA ASN A 172 -7.46 -25.83 8.51
C ASN A 172 -6.46 -25.73 7.37
N GLN A 173 -6.42 -26.74 6.50
CA GLN A 173 -5.42 -26.84 5.43
C GLN A 173 -5.58 -25.77 4.33
N LEU A 174 -6.78 -25.25 4.15
CA LEU A 174 -7.09 -24.20 3.19
C LEU A 174 -7.35 -22.90 3.96
N ALA A 175 -6.33 -22.05 4.06
CA ALA A 175 -6.48 -20.75 4.72
C ALA A 175 -7.26 -19.76 3.86
N LEU A 176 -7.16 -19.85 2.54
CA LEU A 176 -7.68 -18.85 1.62
C LEU A 176 -8.89 -19.35 0.85
N ALA A 177 -10.07 -18.86 1.20
CA ALA A 177 -11.31 -18.98 0.43
C ALA A 177 -12.04 -17.64 0.45
N THR A 178 -12.61 -17.24 -0.68
CA THR A 178 -13.29 -15.94 -0.83
C THR A 178 -14.80 -16.13 -0.85
N CYS A 179 -15.50 -15.43 0.03
CA CYS A 179 -16.96 -15.37 0.03
C CYS A 179 -17.49 -14.33 -0.95
N SER A 180 -18.71 -14.49 -1.42
CA SER A 180 -19.40 -13.50 -2.25
C SER A 180 -19.52 -12.12 -1.61
N CYS A 181 -19.43 -12.01 -0.28
CA CYS A 181 -19.35 -10.73 0.43
C CYS A 181 -17.98 -10.03 0.30
N GLY A 182 -17.00 -10.63 -0.38
CA GLY A 182 -15.62 -10.16 -0.49
C GLY A 182 -14.73 -10.52 0.70
N GLY A 183 -15.27 -11.13 1.75
CA GLY A 183 -14.51 -11.56 2.92
C GLY A 183 -13.72 -12.84 2.64
N ILE A 184 -12.46 -12.88 3.11
CA ILE A 184 -11.57 -14.01 2.95
C ILE A 184 -11.49 -14.78 4.28
N HIS A 185 -11.50 -16.12 4.22
CA HIS A 185 -11.47 -16.96 5.43
C HIS A 185 -10.95 -18.37 5.12
N CYS A 186 -10.60 -19.11 6.17
CA CYS A 186 -10.24 -20.50 6.03
C CYS A 186 -11.48 -21.39 5.90
N ILE A 187 -11.33 -22.53 5.18
CA ILE A 187 -12.33 -23.58 5.05
C ILE A 187 -11.71 -24.93 5.39
N ARG A 188 -12.55 -25.92 5.75
CA ARG A 188 -12.08 -27.27 6.06
C ARG A 188 -11.86 -28.11 4.81
N ASP A 189 -12.82 -28.04 3.91
CA ASP A 189 -12.91 -28.80 2.69
C ASP A 189 -13.78 -28.04 1.67
N ASP A 190 -14.03 -28.65 0.54
CA ASP A 190 -14.89 -28.11 -0.53
C ASP A 190 -16.39 -28.18 -0.19
N GLY A 191 -16.74 -28.57 1.03
CA GLY A 191 -18.12 -28.68 1.50
C GLY A 191 -18.76 -27.34 1.86
N ALA A 192 -19.93 -27.44 2.53
CA ALA A 192 -20.62 -26.27 3.03
C ALA A 192 -19.86 -25.64 4.21
N ASN A 193 -19.44 -24.39 4.03
CA ASN A 193 -18.74 -23.60 5.03
C ASN A 193 -19.47 -22.30 5.32
N THR A 194 -19.45 -21.86 6.58
CA THR A 194 -20.07 -20.60 7.00
C THR A 194 -19.03 -19.48 7.01
N CYS A 195 -19.30 -18.42 6.25
CA CYS A 195 -18.44 -17.24 6.21
C CYS A 195 -18.41 -16.54 7.58
N PRO A 196 -17.23 -16.30 8.17
CA PRO A 196 -17.12 -15.63 9.46
C PRO A 196 -17.35 -14.11 9.40
N TRP A 197 -17.45 -13.54 8.17
CA TRP A 197 -17.68 -12.13 7.95
C TRP A 197 -19.16 -11.77 7.85
N CYS A 198 -19.92 -12.49 7.02
CA CYS A 198 -21.33 -12.21 6.77
C CYS A 198 -22.30 -13.24 7.33
N GLY A 199 -21.84 -14.40 7.83
CA GLY A 199 -22.66 -15.46 8.38
C GLY A 199 -23.31 -16.37 7.33
N ASN A 200 -23.22 -16.07 6.04
CA ASN A 200 -23.79 -16.90 4.99
C ASN A 200 -23.05 -18.25 4.88
N THR A 201 -23.81 -19.30 4.68
CA THR A 201 -23.28 -20.65 4.41
C THR A 201 -23.34 -20.91 2.93
N GLY A 202 -22.25 -21.40 2.35
CA GLY A 202 -22.13 -21.69 0.94
C GLY A 202 -21.13 -22.81 0.66
N PHE A 203 -21.13 -23.27 -0.57
CA PHE A 203 -20.13 -24.20 -1.08
C PHE A 203 -18.99 -23.41 -1.71
N TYR A 204 -17.78 -23.82 -1.39
CA TYR A 204 -16.56 -23.22 -1.92
C TYR A 204 -15.90 -24.24 -2.83
N GLY A 205 -15.70 -23.86 -4.08
CA GLY A 205 -15.07 -24.69 -5.10
C GLY A 205 -13.99 -23.86 -5.83
N ARG A 206 -13.31 -24.50 -6.76
CA ARG A 206 -12.43 -23.78 -7.68
C ARG A 206 -13.28 -23.00 -8.68
N PRO A 207 -13.07 -21.70 -8.85
CA PRO A 207 -13.76 -20.95 -9.88
C PRO A 207 -13.31 -21.43 -11.26
N GLU A 208 -14.22 -21.45 -12.23
CA GLU A 208 -13.92 -21.76 -13.62
C GLU A 208 -13.16 -20.62 -14.30
N GLU A 209 -13.36 -19.37 -13.84
CA GLU A 209 -12.68 -18.16 -14.30
C GLU A 209 -11.94 -17.49 -13.14
N GLY A 210 -10.87 -16.73 -13.48
CA GLY A 210 -10.13 -15.92 -12.51
C GLY A 210 -11.04 -14.87 -11.84
N PHE A 211 -10.81 -14.60 -10.58
CA PHE A 211 -11.54 -13.58 -9.81
C PHE A 211 -10.58 -12.68 -9.04
N ASN A 212 -11.08 -11.50 -8.68
CA ASN A 212 -10.29 -10.55 -7.92
C ASN A 212 -10.52 -10.68 -6.41
N ILE A 213 -9.44 -10.61 -5.65
CA ILE A 213 -9.40 -10.68 -4.20
C ILE A 213 -9.05 -9.29 -3.65
N ASN A 214 -9.73 -8.88 -2.57
CA ASN A 214 -9.37 -7.66 -1.85
C ASN A 214 -8.04 -7.85 -1.11
N ARG A 215 -7.12 -6.90 -1.28
CA ARG A 215 -5.83 -6.90 -0.59
C ARG A 215 -5.68 -5.66 0.28
N THR A 216 -4.82 -5.74 1.29
CA THR A 216 -4.38 -4.58 2.08
C THR A 216 -3.27 -3.83 1.36
N LEU A 217 -2.85 -2.71 1.91
CA LEU A 217 -1.74 -1.92 1.37
C LEU A 217 -0.36 -2.60 1.50
N GLY A 218 -0.22 -3.55 2.39
CA GLY A 218 1.04 -4.24 2.70
C GLY A 218 1.52 -3.95 4.10
#